data_e5be8e9b411e2629d4e025f66fb597ca
#
_entry.id   e5be8e9b411e2629d4e025f66fb597ca
#
_cell.length_a   1.000
_cell.length_b   1.000
_cell.length_c   1.000
_cell.angle_alpha   90.00
_cell.angle_beta   90.00
_cell.angle_gamma   90.00
#
_symmetry.space_group_name_H-M   'P 1'
#
loop_
_entity.id
_entity.type
_entity.pdbx_description
1 polymer ?
#
loop_
_entity_poly.entity_id
_entity_poly.type
_entity_poly.pdbx_seq_one_letter_code
_entity_poly.pdbx_strand_id
1 'polypeptide(L)'
;MTAALTVRVAEDADLPALDRGLPTGRNDAHRAFLARQAAGEVTYLVAWRGDAPVGVGVVRWTGRGGSPYPELSNLHVPPPVQSQGIGTAIVHFAEDVARSRGRAGLAIGVDEDNVRAAALYERLGYVDTGRRWTGSYTWYDESGAEHAETEHVRVLTLKLG
;
A
#
# COMPACT_ATOMS: atom_id res chain seq x y z
N MET A 1 -23.89 6.45 -13.94
CA MET A 1 -23.48 6.95 -12.63
C MET A 1 -22.32 6.12 -12.10
N THR A 2 -21.22 6.74 -11.69
CA THR A 2 -20.08 6.03 -11.13
C THR A 2 -20.35 5.70 -9.67
N ALA A 3 -20.11 4.48 -9.24
CA ALA A 3 -20.24 4.10 -7.84
C ALA A 3 -19.26 4.91 -6.96
N ALA A 4 -19.64 5.18 -5.74
CA ALA A 4 -18.81 5.90 -4.79
C ALA A 4 -17.54 5.11 -4.47
N LEU A 5 -16.45 5.84 -4.26
CA LEU A 5 -15.19 5.26 -3.83
C LEU A 5 -15.22 5.03 -2.31
N THR A 6 -14.94 3.83 -1.88
CA THR A 6 -14.89 3.46 -0.46
C THR A 6 -13.58 2.73 -0.18
N VAL A 7 -12.90 3.07 0.91
CA VAL A 7 -11.71 2.34 1.37
C VAL A 7 -12.06 1.65 2.68
N ARG A 8 -11.69 0.39 2.80
CA ARG A 8 -11.87 -0.36 4.05
C ARG A 8 -10.82 -1.43 4.23
N VAL A 9 -10.73 -1.97 5.43
CA VAL A 9 -9.85 -3.10 5.74
C VAL A 9 -10.34 -4.34 5.00
N ALA A 10 -9.42 -5.06 4.37
CA ALA A 10 -9.74 -6.30 3.67
C ALA A 10 -10.16 -7.41 4.64
N GLU A 11 -11.06 -8.26 4.19
CA GLU A 11 -11.54 -9.44 4.91
C GLU A 11 -11.32 -10.68 4.05
N ASP A 12 -11.30 -11.85 4.68
CA ASP A 12 -11.13 -13.12 3.95
C ASP A 12 -12.22 -13.30 2.87
N ALA A 13 -13.43 -12.85 3.15
CA ALA A 13 -14.55 -12.90 2.20
C ALA A 13 -14.33 -12.07 0.94
N ASP A 14 -13.39 -11.14 0.96
CA ASP A 14 -13.06 -10.29 -0.21
C ASP A 14 -12.18 -11.01 -1.23
N LEU A 15 -11.57 -12.12 -0.85
CA LEU A 15 -10.55 -12.79 -1.68
C LEU A 15 -11.03 -13.13 -3.09
N PRO A 16 -12.24 -13.69 -3.30
CA PRO A 16 -12.70 -13.95 -4.66
C PRO A 16 -12.80 -12.70 -5.53
N ALA A 17 -13.27 -11.58 -4.98
CA ALA A 17 -13.36 -10.31 -5.71
C ALA A 17 -11.98 -9.73 -5.99
N LEU A 18 -11.06 -9.83 -5.03
CA LEU A 18 -9.67 -9.39 -5.20
C LEU A 18 -8.96 -10.20 -6.29
N ASP A 19 -9.13 -11.51 -6.29
CA ASP A 19 -8.50 -12.37 -7.29
C ASP A 19 -9.03 -12.08 -8.71
N ARG A 20 -10.31 -11.73 -8.84
CA ARG A 20 -10.91 -11.38 -10.13
C ARG A 20 -10.50 -9.98 -10.60
N GLY A 21 -10.57 -9.01 -9.72
CA GLY A 21 -10.39 -7.60 -10.08
C GLY A 21 -8.95 -7.11 -10.07
N LEU A 22 -8.13 -7.68 -9.20
CA LEU A 22 -6.72 -7.30 -9.02
C LEU A 22 -5.86 -8.57 -8.94
N PRO A 23 -5.78 -9.36 -10.03
CA PRO A 23 -5.09 -10.65 -9.99
C PRO A 23 -3.60 -10.49 -9.67
N THR A 24 -3.07 -11.37 -8.83
CA THR A 24 -1.66 -11.37 -8.42
C THR A 24 -0.91 -12.61 -8.92
N GLY A 25 -1.59 -13.53 -9.60
CA GLY A 25 -0.98 -14.72 -10.18
C GLY A 25 -0.27 -15.58 -9.13
N ARG A 26 0.91 -16.09 -9.48
CA ARG A 26 1.72 -16.92 -8.57
C ARG A 26 2.23 -16.18 -7.34
N ASN A 27 2.23 -14.86 -7.37
CA ASN A 27 2.62 -14.06 -6.20
C ASN A 27 1.63 -14.23 -5.04
N ASP A 28 0.36 -14.46 -5.36
CA ASP A 28 -0.71 -14.69 -4.39
C ASP A 28 -0.70 -13.69 -3.23
N ALA A 29 -0.44 -12.44 -3.56
CA ALA A 29 -0.18 -11.39 -2.57
C ALA A 29 -1.38 -11.14 -1.67
N HIS A 30 -2.61 -11.28 -2.18
CA HIS A 30 -3.81 -11.05 -1.36
C HIS A 30 -3.88 -12.03 -0.18
N ARG A 31 -3.63 -13.33 -0.43
CA ARG A 31 -3.61 -14.34 0.64
C ARG A 31 -2.49 -14.08 1.64
N ALA A 32 -1.30 -13.73 1.12
CA ALA A 32 -0.15 -13.45 1.97
C ALA A 32 -0.42 -12.26 2.92
N PHE A 33 -0.99 -11.19 2.41
CA PHE A 33 -1.30 -10.02 3.25
C PHE A 33 -2.44 -10.31 4.23
N LEU A 34 -3.46 -11.06 3.83
CA LEU A 34 -4.53 -11.44 4.74
C LEU A 34 -3.99 -12.34 5.87
N ALA A 35 -3.08 -13.27 5.58
CA ALA A 35 -2.45 -14.10 6.60
C ALA A 35 -1.62 -13.25 7.58
N ARG A 36 -0.85 -12.29 7.08
CA ARG A 36 -0.06 -11.38 7.90
C ARG A 36 -0.95 -10.45 8.73
N GLN A 37 -2.10 -10.06 8.19
CA GLN A 37 -3.10 -9.28 8.93
C GLN A 37 -3.67 -10.10 10.09
N ALA A 38 -3.98 -11.37 9.87
CA ALA A 38 -4.44 -12.27 10.94
C ALA A 38 -3.39 -12.43 12.04
N ALA A 39 -2.10 -12.38 11.69
CA ALA A 39 -1.00 -12.43 12.63
C ALA A 39 -0.72 -11.10 13.34
N GLY A 40 -1.43 -10.03 12.99
CA GLY A 40 -1.25 -8.71 13.58
C GLY A 40 -0.07 -7.90 13.05
N GLU A 41 0.58 -8.35 11.98
CA GLU A 41 1.77 -7.70 11.42
C GLU A 41 1.42 -6.52 10.53
N VAL A 42 0.31 -6.60 9.81
CA VAL A 42 -0.13 -5.58 8.86
C VAL A 42 -1.64 -5.35 8.96
N THR A 43 -2.09 -4.24 8.36
CA THR A 43 -3.50 -4.03 8.03
C THR A 43 -3.59 -3.86 6.52
N TYR A 44 -4.37 -4.71 5.87
CA TYR A 44 -4.51 -4.70 4.42
C TYR A 44 -5.71 -3.85 4.02
N LEU A 45 -5.47 -2.82 3.19
CA LEU A 45 -6.48 -1.85 2.78
C LEU A 45 -6.88 -2.10 1.33
N VAL A 46 -8.17 -1.99 1.06
CA VAL A 46 -8.71 -2.10 -0.30
C VAL A 46 -9.64 -0.93 -0.58
N ALA A 47 -9.46 -0.31 -1.73
CA ALA A 47 -10.36 0.69 -2.26
C ALA A 47 -11.34 0.02 -3.22
N TRP A 48 -12.62 0.38 -3.10
CA TRP A 48 -13.73 -0.22 -3.86
C TRP A 48 -14.52 0.85 -4.59
N ARG A 49 -14.95 0.53 -5.80
CA ARG A 49 -16.04 1.22 -6.48
C ARG A 49 -17.18 0.22 -6.64
N GLY A 50 -18.24 0.36 -5.80
CA GLY A 50 -19.23 -0.69 -5.71
C GLY A 50 -18.58 -2.01 -5.28
N ASP A 51 -18.76 -3.05 -6.06
CA ASP A 51 -18.19 -4.38 -5.79
C ASP A 51 -16.84 -4.62 -6.45
N ALA A 52 -16.27 -3.63 -7.13
CA ALA A 52 -15.01 -3.75 -7.85
C ALA A 52 -13.85 -3.21 -7.01
N PRO A 53 -12.82 -4.01 -6.72
CA PRO A 53 -11.61 -3.50 -6.08
C PRO A 53 -10.80 -2.69 -7.10
N VAL A 54 -10.41 -1.48 -6.73
CA VAL A 54 -9.72 -0.53 -7.63
C VAL A 54 -8.37 -0.07 -7.11
N GLY A 55 -7.95 -0.55 -5.94
CA GLY A 55 -6.64 -0.25 -5.40
C GLY A 55 -6.42 -0.94 -4.08
N VAL A 56 -5.16 -1.08 -3.70
CA VAL A 56 -4.76 -1.72 -2.44
C VAL A 56 -3.60 -0.96 -1.81
N GLY A 57 -3.43 -1.14 -0.51
CA GLY A 57 -2.27 -0.67 0.24
C GLY A 57 -2.11 -1.49 1.51
N VAL A 58 -0.91 -1.50 2.06
CA VAL A 58 -0.58 -2.29 3.25
C VAL A 58 0.00 -1.36 4.30
N VAL A 59 -0.60 -1.32 5.48
CA VAL A 59 0.01 -0.67 6.63
C VAL A 59 0.81 -1.70 7.40
N ARG A 60 2.13 -1.54 7.41
CA ARG A 60 3.04 -2.36 8.23
C ARG A 60 3.19 -1.70 9.58
N TRP A 61 2.85 -2.41 10.63
CA TRP A 61 2.88 -1.82 11.99
C TRP A 61 4.28 -1.61 12.51
N THR A 62 5.27 -2.33 11.97
CA THR A 62 6.70 -2.05 12.21
C THR A 62 7.28 -1.44 10.94
N GLY A 63 7.69 -0.18 11.02
CA GLY A 63 8.25 0.54 9.88
C GLY A 63 9.62 -0.01 9.49
N ARG A 64 9.92 0.06 8.19
CA ARG A 64 11.21 -0.32 7.63
C ARG A 64 12.16 0.87 7.61
N GLY A 65 13.46 0.64 7.41
CA GLY A 65 14.44 1.71 7.32
C GLY A 65 14.66 2.48 8.62
N GLY A 66 14.35 1.87 9.77
CA GLY A 66 14.53 2.48 11.07
C GLY A 66 13.50 3.56 11.42
N SER A 67 12.39 3.65 10.68
CA SER A 67 11.32 4.61 10.98
C SER A 67 10.61 4.25 12.28
N PRO A 68 10.32 5.24 13.14
CA PRO A 68 9.55 5.00 14.38
C PRO A 68 8.04 4.85 14.11
N TYR A 69 7.58 5.10 12.88
CA TYR A 69 6.16 5.09 12.53
C TYR A 69 5.80 3.83 11.75
N PRO A 70 4.52 3.41 11.78
CA PRO A 70 4.05 2.39 10.85
C PRO A 70 4.22 2.88 9.42
N GLU A 71 4.32 1.96 8.47
CA GLU A 71 4.60 2.28 7.08
C GLU A 71 3.48 1.83 6.18
N LEU A 72 2.97 2.74 5.35
CA LEU A 72 2.14 2.39 4.20
C LEU A 72 3.07 1.93 3.06
N SER A 73 2.86 0.73 2.58
CA SER A 73 3.63 0.14 1.50
C SER A 73 2.71 -0.58 0.52
N ASN A 74 3.27 -1.03 -0.59
CA ASN A 74 2.54 -1.80 -1.60
C ASN A 74 1.27 -1.09 -2.08
N LEU A 75 1.29 0.24 -2.13
CA LEU A 75 0.20 1.04 -2.69
C LEU A 75 0.16 0.79 -4.19
N HIS A 76 -0.96 0.24 -4.66
CA HIS A 76 -1.13 -0.09 -6.07
C HIS A 76 -2.51 0.32 -6.55
N VAL A 77 -2.53 1.09 -7.64
CA VAL A 77 -3.74 1.48 -8.36
C VAL A 77 -3.53 1.08 -9.82
N PRO A 78 -4.36 0.20 -10.38
CA PRO A 78 -4.19 -0.23 -11.77
C PRO A 78 -4.23 0.93 -12.77
N PRO A 79 -3.43 0.87 -13.86
CA PRO A 79 -3.35 1.97 -14.82
C PRO A 79 -4.69 2.50 -15.34
N PRO A 80 -5.71 1.66 -15.67
CA PRO A 80 -6.98 2.17 -16.19
C PRO A 80 -7.75 3.08 -15.25
N VAL A 81 -7.48 3.01 -13.93
CA VAL A 81 -8.19 3.79 -12.91
C VAL A 81 -7.29 4.77 -12.16
N GLN A 82 -6.06 4.96 -12.62
CA GLN A 82 -5.16 5.96 -12.04
C GLN A 82 -5.65 7.38 -12.26
N SER A 83 -5.17 8.33 -11.46
CA SER A 83 -5.51 9.75 -11.53
C SER A 83 -6.97 10.06 -11.22
N GLN A 84 -7.64 9.20 -10.45
CA GLN A 84 -9.02 9.37 -9.98
C GLN A 84 -9.11 9.59 -8.47
N GLY A 85 -7.98 9.86 -7.80
CA GLY A 85 -7.95 10.11 -6.36
C GLY A 85 -7.93 8.84 -5.50
N ILE A 86 -7.81 7.66 -6.10
CA ILE A 86 -7.84 6.38 -5.37
C ILE A 86 -6.64 6.26 -4.44
N GLY A 87 -5.43 6.54 -4.93
CA GLY A 87 -4.22 6.49 -4.11
C GLY A 87 -4.30 7.45 -2.93
N THR A 88 -4.77 8.67 -3.14
CA THR A 88 -4.97 9.66 -2.08
C THR A 88 -5.97 9.16 -1.04
N ALA A 89 -7.06 8.54 -1.46
CA ALA A 89 -8.06 7.98 -0.54
C ALA A 89 -7.46 6.88 0.33
N ILE A 90 -6.63 6.01 -0.25
CA ILE A 90 -5.95 4.95 0.50
C ILE A 90 -4.98 5.56 1.52
N VAL A 91 -4.20 6.57 1.14
CA VAL A 91 -3.28 7.26 2.05
C VAL A 91 -4.04 7.85 3.24
N HIS A 92 -5.14 8.57 2.98
CA HIS A 92 -5.93 9.16 4.05
C HIS A 92 -6.55 8.11 4.98
N PHE A 93 -7.01 7.00 4.44
CA PHE A 93 -7.53 5.91 5.25
C PHE A 93 -6.43 5.28 6.12
N ALA A 94 -5.23 5.11 5.56
CA ALA A 94 -4.07 4.61 6.32
C ALA A 94 -3.72 5.55 7.49
N GLU A 95 -3.80 6.86 7.27
CA GLU A 95 -3.61 7.86 8.34
C GLU A 95 -4.65 7.68 9.44
N ASP A 96 -5.91 7.50 9.08
CA ASP A 96 -6.99 7.29 10.05
C ASP A 96 -6.80 6.00 10.84
N VAL A 97 -6.37 4.92 10.19
CA VAL A 97 -6.08 3.64 10.85
C VAL A 97 -4.92 3.82 11.84
N ALA A 98 -3.87 4.54 11.46
CA ALA A 98 -2.74 4.82 12.36
C ALA A 98 -3.17 5.66 13.56
N ARG A 99 -3.98 6.70 13.33
CA ARG A 99 -4.53 7.51 14.42
C ARG A 99 -5.38 6.69 15.39
N SER A 100 -6.21 5.79 14.87
CA SER A 100 -7.09 4.95 15.67
C SER A 100 -6.31 4.03 16.61
N ARG A 101 -5.06 3.73 16.30
CA ARG A 101 -4.15 2.95 17.15
C ARG A 101 -3.21 3.80 17.97
N GLY A 102 -3.46 5.11 18.06
CA GLY A 102 -2.66 6.02 18.86
C GLY A 102 -1.25 6.26 18.32
N ARG A 103 -1.01 6.00 17.04
CA ARG A 103 0.32 6.19 16.46
C ARG A 103 0.54 7.67 16.12
N ALA A 104 1.76 8.14 16.34
CA ALA A 104 2.10 9.56 16.22
C ALA A 104 2.42 10.01 14.80
N GLY A 105 2.57 9.09 13.88
CA GLY A 105 2.89 9.39 12.50
C GLY A 105 2.69 8.20 11.58
N LEU A 106 2.82 8.46 10.30
CA LEU A 106 2.80 7.44 9.24
C LEU A 106 4.01 7.65 8.34
N ALA A 107 4.67 6.56 7.97
CA ALA A 107 5.73 6.57 6.98
C ALA A 107 5.20 6.01 5.67
N ILE A 108 5.75 6.47 4.56
CA ILE A 108 5.51 5.89 3.23
C ILE A 108 6.86 5.60 2.61
N GLY A 109 7.07 4.35 2.20
CA GLY A 109 8.22 3.97 1.42
C GLY A 109 7.94 4.18 -0.06
N VAL A 110 8.83 4.87 -0.75
CA VAL A 110 8.70 5.12 -2.18
C VAL A 110 10.01 4.79 -2.88
N ASP A 111 9.92 4.08 -4.00
CA ASP A 111 11.09 3.78 -4.81
C ASP A 111 11.77 5.08 -5.26
N GLU A 112 13.11 5.12 -5.21
CA GLU A 112 13.88 6.30 -5.59
C GLU A 112 13.61 6.77 -7.01
N ASP A 113 13.28 5.84 -7.91
CA ASP A 113 12.98 6.15 -9.31
C ASP A 113 11.55 6.63 -9.52
N ASN A 114 10.68 6.48 -8.53
CA ASN A 114 9.27 6.85 -8.65
C ASN A 114 9.04 8.31 -8.24
N VAL A 115 9.46 9.22 -9.09
CA VAL A 115 9.37 10.66 -8.86
C VAL A 115 7.91 11.12 -8.76
N ARG A 116 7.02 10.51 -9.55
CA ARG A 116 5.59 10.86 -9.55
C ARG A 116 4.91 10.55 -8.23
N ALA A 117 5.17 9.36 -7.68
CA ALA A 117 4.63 8.98 -6.39
C ALA A 117 5.18 9.85 -5.26
N ALA A 118 6.49 10.13 -5.28
CA ALA A 118 7.11 11.02 -4.30
C ALA A 118 6.46 12.41 -4.32
N ALA A 119 6.21 12.97 -5.50
CA ALA A 119 5.57 14.27 -5.64
C ALA A 119 4.13 14.26 -5.08
N LEU A 120 3.38 13.17 -5.29
CA LEU A 120 2.05 13.02 -4.69
C LEU A 120 2.12 13.05 -3.17
N TYR A 121 3.01 12.27 -2.57
CA TYR A 121 3.12 12.20 -1.11
C TYR A 121 3.59 13.53 -0.52
N GLU A 122 4.51 14.22 -1.19
CA GLU A 122 4.93 15.56 -0.76
C GLU A 122 3.77 16.55 -0.77
N ARG A 123 2.90 16.51 -1.79
CA ARG A 123 1.69 17.34 -1.83
C ARG A 123 0.73 17.00 -0.68
N LEU A 124 0.72 15.77 -0.21
CA LEU A 124 -0.09 15.36 0.94
C LEU A 124 0.56 15.70 2.29
N GLY A 125 1.72 16.34 2.27
CA GLY A 125 2.40 16.83 3.47
C GLY A 125 3.52 15.94 3.99
N TYR A 126 3.84 14.85 3.30
CA TYR A 126 4.93 13.95 3.70
C TYR A 126 6.28 14.59 3.38
N VAL A 127 7.23 14.37 4.27
CA VAL A 127 8.57 14.94 4.19
C VAL A 127 9.60 13.80 4.08
N ASP A 128 10.53 13.92 3.14
CA ASP A 128 11.62 12.97 3.01
C ASP A 128 12.52 13.07 4.25
N THR A 129 12.68 11.97 4.96
CA THR A 129 13.48 11.92 6.19
C THR A 129 14.98 11.83 5.95
N GLY A 130 15.38 11.62 4.70
CA GLY A 130 16.76 11.26 4.37
C GLY A 130 17.08 9.79 4.59
N ARG A 131 16.19 9.03 5.23
CA ARG A 131 16.37 7.60 5.44
C ARG A 131 16.18 6.83 4.14
N ARG A 132 17.00 5.82 3.97
CA ARG A 132 16.97 4.93 2.80
C ARG A 132 17.07 3.49 3.29
N TRP A 133 16.43 2.59 2.58
CA TRP A 133 16.69 1.18 2.78
C TRP A 133 16.68 0.47 1.43
N THR A 134 17.39 -0.67 1.40
CA THR A 134 17.51 -1.50 0.21
C THR A 134 17.02 -2.89 0.56
N GLY A 135 16.18 -3.46 -0.29
CA GLY A 135 15.67 -4.80 -0.11
C GLY A 135 15.67 -5.56 -1.43
N SER A 136 15.65 -6.88 -1.33
CA SER A 136 15.52 -7.77 -2.49
C SER A 136 14.24 -8.55 -2.36
N TYR A 137 13.57 -8.77 -3.50
CA TYR A 137 12.35 -9.57 -3.54
C TYR A 137 12.29 -10.37 -4.84
N THR A 138 11.50 -11.43 -4.82
CA THR A 138 11.25 -12.29 -5.97
C THR A 138 9.81 -12.10 -6.41
N TRP A 139 9.59 -12.02 -7.73
CA TRP A 139 8.26 -11.96 -8.30
C TRP A 139 8.20 -12.84 -9.55
N TYR A 140 6.98 -13.17 -9.97
CA TYR A 140 6.74 -14.03 -11.13
C TYR A 140 5.93 -13.26 -12.15
N ASP A 141 6.37 -13.35 -13.42
CA ASP A 141 5.65 -12.72 -14.53
C ASP A 141 4.46 -13.59 -15.01
N GLU A 142 3.75 -13.11 -16.01
CA GLU A 142 2.58 -13.80 -16.57
C GLU A 142 2.92 -15.19 -17.11
N SER A 143 4.16 -15.41 -17.58
CA SER A 143 4.60 -16.72 -18.05
C SER A 143 4.98 -17.67 -16.91
N GLY A 144 5.03 -17.19 -15.67
CA GLY A 144 5.47 -17.92 -14.51
C GLY A 144 6.98 -17.90 -14.31
N ALA A 145 7.72 -17.10 -15.09
CA ALA A 145 9.15 -16.96 -14.92
C ALA A 145 9.49 -16.17 -13.66
N GLU A 146 10.50 -16.62 -12.92
CA GLU A 146 10.96 -16.00 -11.68
C GLU A 146 11.90 -14.84 -11.97
N HIS A 147 11.67 -13.72 -11.30
CA HIS A 147 12.53 -12.55 -11.35
C HIS A 147 12.94 -12.15 -9.94
N ALA A 148 14.22 -11.80 -9.78
CA ALA A 148 14.73 -11.24 -8.53
C ALA A 148 15.11 -9.79 -8.77
N GLU A 149 14.64 -8.89 -7.91
CA GLU A 149 14.90 -7.46 -8.01
C GLU A 149 15.36 -6.88 -6.69
N THR A 150 16.16 -5.81 -6.78
CA THR A 150 16.56 -5.02 -5.63
C THR A 150 15.83 -3.69 -5.70
N GLU A 151 15.18 -3.32 -4.61
CA GLU A 151 14.52 -2.02 -4.51
C GLU A 151 15.33 -1.07 -3.63
N HIS A 152 15.34 0.20 -4.02
CA HIS A 152 15.96 1.29 -3.27
C HIS A 152 14.85 2.25 -2.86
N VAL A 153 14.59 2.35 -1.56
CA VAL A 153 13.40 3.01 -1.04
C VAL A 153 13.78 4.22 -0.21
N ARG A 154 13.11 5.36 -0.52
CA ARG A 154 13.12 6.55 0.33
C ARG A 154 11.98 6.46 1.34
N VAL A 155 12.21 6.94 2.54
CA VAL A 155 11.21 6.96 3.60
C VAL A 155 10.73 8.39 3.82
N LEU A 156 9.47 8.65 3.51
CA LEU A 156 8.80 9.92 3.77
C LEU A 156 7.88 9.75 4.98
N THR A 157 7.72 10.78 5.79
CA THR A 157 6.87 10.71 7.00
C THR A 157 5.95 11.91 7.13
N LEU A 158 4.82 11.66 7.80
CA LEU A 158 3.87 12.69 8.21
C LEU A 158 3.57 12.50 9.69
N LYS A 159 3.66 13.58 10.47
CA LYS A 159 3.19 13.56 11.85
C LYS A 159 1.68 13.66 11.87
N LEU A 160 1.04 12.79 12.66
CA LEU A 160 -0.41 12.78 12.85
C LEU A 160 -0.75 13.49 14.14
N GLY A 161 -1.52 14.54 13.99
CA GLY A 161 -1.91 15.37 15.14
C GLY A 161 -3.09 14.81 15.92
#